data_4706bfce981683c6cb1208f14dbd51dd
#
_entry.id   4706bfce981683c6cb1208f14dbd51dd
#
_cell.length_a   1.000
_cell.length_b   1.000
_cell.length_c   1.000
_cell.angle_alpha   90.00
_cell.angle_beta   90.00
_cell.angle_gamma   90.00
#
_symmetry.space_group_name_H-M   'P 1'
#
loop_
_entity.id
_entity.type
_entity.pdbx_description
1 polymer ?
#
loop_
_entity_poly.entity_id
_entity_poly.type
_entity_poly.pdbx_seq_one_letter_code
_entity_poly.pdbx_strand_id
1 'polypeptide(L)'
;VSDFLFANHAVLEQYVAQHCVAGAPLELALRALLASLRWPRDMPTFEVLLFAFAAHWHAANASEHAGLTLELTTDLTFALLGLNDALHDATGLFARPNPALSVDKFVMLFRVHDTQKTISDRLLSEVYLAIKTSPLTSTVSRDAWRAVSFDADALCAEPLKPGVPSAPVRVSLDAPDSDVRIRLVGRGLYID
;
A
#
# COMPACT_ATOMS: atom_id res chain seq x y z
N VAL A 1 -12.21 1.74 3.09
CA VAL A 1 -11.31 2.77 2.55
C VAL A 1 -10.61 2.25 1.29
N SER A 2 -9.93 1.08 1.34
CA SER A 2 -9.15 0.59 0.20
C SER A 2 -9.98 0.41 -1.08
N ASP A 3 -11.16 -0.21 -0.99
CA ASP A 3 -12.02 -0.43 -2.17
C ASP A 3 -12.48 0.90 -2.80
N PHE A 4 -12.68 1.94 -2.00
CA PHE A 4 -13.00 3.28 -2.48
C PHE A 4 -11.81 3.96 -3.17
N LEU A 5 -10.60 3.79 -2.64
CA LEU A 5 -9.38 4.31 -3.26
C LEU A 5 -9.18 3.72 -4.65
N PHE A 6 -9.34 2.40 -4.80
CA PHE A 6 -9.16 1.75 -6.11
C PHE A 6 -10.28 2.05 -7.11
N ALA A 7 -11.48 2.42 -6.64
CA ALA A 7 -12.56 2.85 -7.51
C ALA A 7 -12.43 4.30 -8.01
N ASN A 8 -11.54 5.11 -7.40
CA ASN A 8 -11.37 6.53 -7.73
C ASN A 8 -9.90 6.88 -7.96
N HIS A 9 -9.49 6.91 -9.22
CA HIS A 9 -8.11 7.16 -9.63
C HIS A 9 -7.54 8.47 -9.04
N ALA A 10 -8.29 9.57 -9.06
CA ALA A 10 -7.79 10.85 -8.55
C ALA A 10 -7.52 10.82 -7.04
N VAL A 11 -8.34 10.08 -6.28
CA VAL A 11 -8.12 9.89 -4.84
C VAL A 11 -6.93 8.98 -4.59
N LEU A 12 -6.79 7.92 -5.40
CA LEU A 12 -5.63 7.02 -5.33
C LEU A 12 -4.32 7.77 -5.56
N GLU A 13 -4.25 8.59 -6.61
CA GLU A 13 -3.08 9.41 -6.93
C GLU A 13 -2.69 10.34 -5.77
N GLN A 14 -3.65 11.05 -5.20
CA GLN A 14 -3.41 11.93 -4.06
C GLN A 14 -2.96 11.16 -2.81
N TYR A 15 -3.55 10.00 -2.57
CA TYR A 15 -3.19 9.16 -1.45
C TYR A 15 -1.76 8.64 -1.58
N VAL A 16 -1.40 8.12 -2.74
CA VAL A 16 -0.06 7.60 -3.04
C VAL A 16 1.00 8.71 -2.92
N ALA A 17 0.70 9.91 -3.45
CA ALA A 17 1.62 11.05 -3.40
C ALA A 17 2.06 11.42 -1.97
N GLN A 18 1.20 11.21 -0.96
CA GLN A 18 1.54 11.48 0.45
C GLN A 18 2.65 10.56 1.00
N HIS A 19 2.85 9.40 0.39
CA HIS A 19 3.89 8.44 0.78
C HIS A 19 5.20 8.62 -0.01
N CYS A 20 5.19 9.45 -1.06
CA CYS A 20 6.32 9.65 -1.96
C CYS A 20 7.07 10.95 -1.60
N VAL A 21 7.83 10.92 -0.50
CA VAL A 21 8.59 12.07 -0.02
C VAL A 21 9.95 12.13 -0.73
N ALA A 22 10.39 13.35 -1.09
CA ALA A 22 11.72 13.56 -1.66
C ALA A 22 12.83 13.10 -0.70
N GLY A 23 13.86 12.45 -1.24
CA GLY A 23 14.97 11.88 -0.47
C GLY A 23 14.64 10.56 0.24
N ALA A 24 13.39 10.09 0.21
CA ALA A 24 13.03 8.82 0.83
C ALA A 24 13.48 7.61 -0.03
N PRO A 25 14.21 6.63 0.53
CA PRO A 25 14.50 5.38 -0.17
C PRO A 25 13.21 4.70 -0.68
N LEU A 26 13.25 4.21 -1.92
CA LEU A 26 12.08 3.61 -2.58
C LEU A 26 11.46 2.48 -1.75
N GLU A 27 12.28 1.60 -1.17
CA GLU A 27 11.81 0.48 -0.34
C GLU A 27 11.06 0.98 0.90
N LEU A 28 11.55 2.00 1.58
CA LEU A 28 10.90 2.55 2.78
C LEU A 28 9.59 3.26 2.43
N ALA A 29 9.55 4.02 1.34
CA ALA A 29 8.33 4.66 0.87
C ALA A 29 7.27 3.63 0.46
N LEU A 30 7.67 2.58 -0.26
CA LEU A 30 6.80 1.46 -0.63
C LEU A 30 6.26 0.73 0.61
N ARG A 31 7.11 0.47 1.58
CA ARG A 31 6.73 -0.15 2.86
C ARG A 31 5.69 0.68 3.60
N ALA A 32 5.89 1.99 3.70
CA ALA A 32 4.95 2.90 4.35
C ALA A 32 3.58 2.91 3.64
N LEU A 33 3.58 2.99 2.30
CA LEU A 33 2.34 2.91 1.52
C LEU A 33 1.61 1.58 1.76
N LEU A 34 2.30 0.46 1.59
CA LEU A 34 1.71 -0.87 1.69
C LEU A 34 1.23 -1.19 3.12
N ALA A 35 1.91 -0.67 4.13
CA ALA A 35 1.47 -0.81 5.52
C ALA A 35 0.17 -0.04 5.81
N SER A 36 -0.07 1.07 5.12
CA SER A 36 -1.20 1.98 5.38
C SER A 36 -2.52 1.53 4.76
N LEU A 37 -2.51 0.51 3.89
CA LEU A 37 -3.72 0.07 3.20
C LEU A 37 -3.87 -1.45 3.18
N ARG A 38 -5.12 -1.88 2.98
CA ARG A 38 -5.40 -3.28 2.69
C ARG A 38 -5.00 -3.58 1.26
N TRP A 39 -4.19 -4.60 1.07
CA TRP A 39 -3.69 -4.97 -0.24
C TRP A 39 -4.81 -5.45 -1.17
N PRO A 40 -4.77 -5.07 -2.45
CA PRO A 40 -5.63 -5.66 -3.47
C PRO A 40 -5.50 -7.18 -3.51
N ARG A 41 -6.56 -7.85 -3.94
CA ARG A 41 -6.58 -9.32 -4.06
C ARG A 41 -6.32 -9.80 -5.49
N ASP A 42 -6.36 -8.90 -6.43
CA ASP A 42 -6.16 -9.17 -7.84
C ASP A 42 -4.99 -8.35 -8.39
N MET A 43 -4.30 -8.92 -9.35
CA MET A 43 -3.12 -8.31 -9.97
C MET A 43 -3.44 -6.97 -10.64
N PRO A 44 -4.51 -6.83 -11.47
CA PRO A 44 -4.77 -5.56 -12.15
C PRO A 44 -4.93 -4.37 -11.20
N THR A 45 -5.65 -4.54 -10.10
CA THR A 45 -5.82 -3.48 -9.10
C THR A 45 -4.50 -3.15 -8.39
N PHE A 46 -3.69 -4.18 -8.11
CA PHE A 46 -2.40 -3.99 -7.48
C PHE A 46 -1.41 -3.30 -8.43
N GLU A 47 -1.41 -3.65 -9.72
CA GLU A 47 -0.60 -2.98 -10.73
C GLU A 47 -0.90 -1.48 -10.81
N VAL A 48 -2.18 -1.08 -10.81
CA VAL A 48 -2.57 0.35 -10.80
C VAL A 48 -1.96 1.08 -9.60
N LEU A 49 -1.99 0.49 -8.41
CA LEU A 49 -1.37 1.06 -7.21
C LEU A 49 0.15 1.22 -7.39
N LEU A 50 0.82 0.19 -7.91
CA LEU A 50 2.28 0.19 -8.05
C LEU A 50 2.76 1.16 -9.14
N PHE A 51 2.03 1.26 -10.25
CA PHE A 51 2.32 2.25 -11.29
C PHE A 51 2.16 3.68 -10.76
N ALA A 52 1.09 3.97 -10.04
CA ALA A 52 0.89 5.27 -9.40
C ALA A 52 2.02 5.57 -8.40
N PHE A 53 2.40 4.60 -7.56
CA PHE A 53 3.50 4.74 -6.62
C PHE A 53 4.83 5.02 -7.33
N ALA A 54 5.20 4.21 -8.33
CA ALA A 54 6.46 4.38 -9.06
C ALA A 54 6.53 5.75 -9.73
N ALA A 55 5.42 6.23 -10.33
CA ALA A 55 5.34 7.54 -10.97
C ALA A 55 5.54 8.68 -9.97
N HIS A 56 4.83 8.67 -8.85
CA HIS A 56 4.96 9.70 -7.83
C HIS A 56 6.31 9.71 -7.13
N TRP A 57 6.82 8.52 -6.77
CA TRP A 57 8.13 8.42 -6.16
C TRP A 57 9.24 8.89 -7.11
N HIS A 58 9.19 8.46 -8.37
CA HIS A 58 10.14 8.90 -9.39
C HIS A 58 10.10 10.42 -9.57
N ALA A 59 8.91 11.01 -9.72
CA ALA A 59 8.76 12.46 -9.88
C ALA A 59 9.34 13.25 -8.68
N ALA A 60 9.18 12.74 -7.45
CA ALA A 60 9.69 13.36 -6.25
C ALA A 60 11.22 13.22 -6.07
N ASN A 61 11.84 12.17 -6.66
CA ASN A 61 13.23 11.80 -6.39
C ASN A 61 14.14 11.79 -7.64
N ALA A 62 13.62 12.07 -8.84
CA ALA A 62 14.39 12.00 -10.09
C ALA A 62 15.64 12.89 -10.09
N SER A 63 15.62 14.03 -9.38
CA SER A 63 16.77 14.94 -9.30
C SER A 63 17.93 14.37 -8.49
N GLU A 64 17.67 13.45 -7.57
CA GLU A 64 18.68 12.85 -6.69
C GLU A 64 19.29 11.56 -7.28
N HIS A 65 18.59 10.96 -8.25
CA HIS A 65 18.95 9.68 -8.86
C HIS A 65 19.20 9.81 -10.36
N ALA A 66 20.33 10.44 -10.74
CA ALA A 66 20.69 10.62 -12.13
C ALA A 66 20.73 9.28 -12.90
N GLY A 67 19.98 9.18 -13.99
CA GLY A 67 19.90 7.99 -14.83
C GLY A 67 18.81 6.98 -14.43
N LEU A 68 18.17 7.14 -13.27
CA LEU A 68 17.02 6.30 -12.91
C LEU A 68 15.79 6.76 -13.71
N THR A 69 15.32 5.91 -14.59
CA THR A 69 14.11 6.16 -15.39
C THR A 69 12.85 5.73 -14.66
N LEU A 70 11.68 6.26 -15.07
CA LEU A 70 10.40 5.80 -14.54
C LEU A 70 10.20 4.29 -14.77
N GLU A 71 10.60 3.78 -15.94
CA GLU A 71 10.52 2.37 -16.27
C GLU A 71 11.32 1.52 -15.27
N LEU A 72 12.58 1.88 -15.04
CA LEU A 72 13.44 1.16 -14.10
C LEU A 72 12.96 1.28 -12.65
N THR A 73 12.38 2.43 -12.26
CA THR A 73 11.72 2.61 -10.96
C THR A 73 10.52 1.67 -10.81
N THR A 74 9.74 1.53 -11.87
CA THR A 74 8.60 0.61 -11.92
C THR A 74 9.07 -0.83 -11.80
N ASP A 75 10.05 -1.24 -12.60
CA ASP A 75 10.62 -2.59 -12.55
C ASP A 75 11.17 -2.93 -11.17
N LEU A 76 11.86 -1.99 -10.52
CA LEU A 76 12.34 -2.18 -9.16
C LEU A 76 11.18 -2.35 -8.17
N THR A 77 10.13 -1.53 -8.30
CA THR A 77 8.95 -1.62 -7.43
C THR A 77 8.29 -3.01 -7.53
N PHE A 78 8.11 -3.53 -8.74
CA PHE A 78 7.58 -4.89 -8.96
C PHE A 78 8.54 -5.98 -8.47
N ALA A 79 9.85 -5.80 -8.69
CA ALA A 79 10.86 -6.74 -8.21
C ALA A 79 10.88 -6.85 -6.67
N LEU A 80 10.61 -5.75 -5.94
CA LEU A 80 10.51 -5.77 -4.47
C LEU A 80 9.31 -6.61 -3.99
N LEU A 81 8.16 -6.52 -4.64
CA LEU A 81 7.00 -7.35 -4.30
C LEU A 81 7.22 -8.81 -4.70
N GLY A 82 7.83 -9.05 -5.87
CA GLY A 82 8.22 -10.40 -6.27
C GLY A 82 9.22 -11.03 -5.29
N LEU A 83 10.18 -10.26 -4.79
CA LEU A 83 11.11 -10.69 -3.75
C LEU A 83 10.39 -11.00 -2.44
N ASN A 84 9.47 -10.15 -2.02
CA ASN A 84 8.67 -10.34 -0.81
C ASN A 84 7.82 -11.62 -0.90
N ASP A 85 7.16 -11.86 -2.04
CA ASP A 85 6.40 -13.09 -2.26
C ASP A 85 7.30 -14.32 -2.30
N ALA A 86 8.46 -14.25 -2.97
CA ALA A 86 9.38 -15.36 -3.04
C ALA A 86 9.92 -15.76 -1.67
N LEU A 87 10.24 -14.80 -0.81
CA LEU A 87 10.84 -15.07 0.50
C LEU A 87 9.80 -15.38 1.59
N HIS A 88 8.60 -14.80 1.51
CA HIS A 88 7.64 -14.78 2.62
C HIS A 88 6.23 -15.28 2.26
N ASP A 89 5.98 -15.61 0.98
CA ASP A 89 4.64 -16.04 0.50
C ASP A 89 3.53 -15.06 0.90
N ALA A 90 3.79 -13.76 0.72
CA ALA A 90 2.96 -12.71 1.29
C ALA A 90 1.63 -12.51 0.55
N THR A 91 1.65 -12.49 -0.79
CA THR A 91 0.45 -12.29 -1.62
C THR A 91 0.19 -13.48 -2.56
N GLY A 92 1.21 -14.14 -3.03
CA GLY A 92 1.17 -15.17 -4.07
C GLY A 92 0.85 -14.63 -5.46
N LEU A 93 0.84 -13.29 -5.65
CA LEU A 93 0.49 -12.64 -6.91
C LEU A 93 1.71 -12.40 -7.81
N PHE A 94 2.85 -12.05 -7.24
CA PHE A 94 4.03 -11.58 -7.98
C PHE A 94 5.08 -12.67 -8.21
N ALA A 95 5.23 -13.59 -7.29
CA ALA A 95 6.16 -14.70 -7.42
C ALA A 95 5.69 -15.96 -6.68
N ARG A 96 6.23 -17.09 -7.10
CA ARG A 96 6.09 -18.35 -6.34
C ARG A 96 7.05 -18.35 -5.17
N PRO A 97 6.66 -18.94 -4.03
CA PRO A 97 7.54 -19.09 -2.87
C PRO A 97 8.86 -19.75 -3.24
N ASN A 98 9.95 -19.10 -2.88
CA ASN A 98 11.32 -19.61 -3.05
C ASN A 98 12.22 -19.10 -1.90
N PRO A 99 12.07 -19.64 -0.69
CA PRO A 99 12.83 -19.19 0.48
C PRO A 99 14.34 -19.39 0.33
N ALA A 100 14.78 -20.21 -0.64
CA ALA A 100 16.18 -20.41 -0.97
C ALA A 100 16.74 -19.41 -2.01
N LEU A 101 15.94 -18.40 -2.42
CA LEU A 101 16.40 -17.33 -3.30
C LEU A 101 17.57 -16.61 -2.64
N SER A 102 18.74 -16.62 -3.28
CA SER A 102 19.93 -15.91 -2.77
C SER A 102 19.97 -14.48 -3.27
N VAL A 103 20.76 -13.62 -2.59
CA VAL A 103 20.98 -12.24 -2.98
C VAL A 103 21.60 -12.16 -4.39
N ASP A 104 22.60 -12.98 -4.69
CA ASP A 104 23.25 -12.98 -6.00
C ASP A 104 22.27 -13.33 -7.12
N LYS A 105 21.39 -14.30 -6.87
CA LYS A 105 20.37 -14.68 -7.84
C LYS A 105 19.33 -13.58 -8.03
N PHE A 106 18.92 -12.90 -6.96
CA PHE A 106 18.03 -11.74 -7.07
C PHE A 106 18.66 -10.61 -7.90
N VAL A 107 19.91 -10.25 -7.60
CA VAL A 107 20.67 -9.25 -8.36
C VAL A 107 20.77 -9.65 -9.83
N MET A 108 21.14 -10.91 -10.11
CA MET A 108 21.24 -11.42 -11.47
C MET A 108 19.90 -11.34 -12.23
N LEU A 109 18.79 -11.68 -11.60
CA LEU A 109 17.47 -11.60 -12.20
C LEU A 109 17.08 -10.14 -12.50
N PHE A 110 17.37 -9.22 -11.60
CA PHE A 110 17.07 -7.81 -11.81
C PHE A 110 17.90 -7.20 -12.95
N ARG A 111 19.12 -7.70 -13.22
CA ARG A 111 19.97 -7.22 -14.30
C ARG A 111 19.39 -7.43 -15.71
N VAL A 112 18.36 -8.25 -15.87
CA VAL A 112 17.60 -8.36 -17.12
C VAL A 112 16.90 -7.03 -17.45
N HIS A 113 16.47 -6.29 -16.44
CA HIS A 113 15.81 -4.99 -16.55
C HIS A 113 16.83 -3.83 -16.55
N ASP A 114 17.90 -3.95 -15.77
CA ASP A 114 18.94 -2.93 -15.62
C ASP A 114 20.28 -3.39 -16.19
N THR A 115 20.35 -3.52 -17.51
CA THR A 115 21.56 -3.96 -18.22
C THR A 115 22.70 -2.95 -18.10
N GLN A 116 22.40 -1.68 -17.90
CA GLN A 116 23.39 -0.60 -17.75
C GLN A 116 23.92 -0.47 -16.32
N LYS A 117 23.41 -1.26 -15.39
CA LYS A 117 23.78 -1.20 -13.96
C LYS A 117 23.58 0.18 -13.35
N THR A 118 22.51 0.85 -13.74
CA THR A 118 22.11 2.15 -13.18
C THR A 118 21.90 2.06 -11.67
N ILE A 119 21.29 0.98 -11.21
CA ILE A 119 21.16 0.66 -9.79
C ILE A 119 22.34 -0.21 -9.37
N SER A 120 23.08 0.20 -8.36
CA SER A 120 24.27 -0.55 -7.90
C SER A 120 23.90 -1.93 -7.33
N ASP A 121 24.78 -2.91 -7.48
CA ASP A 121 24.61 -4.24 -6.87
C ASP A 121 24.52 -4.14 -5.33
N ARG A 122 25.22 -3.15 -4.77
CA ARG A 122 25.16 -2.85 -3.33
C ARG A 122 23.75 -2.48 -2.91
N LEU A 123 23.08 -1.54 -3.62
CA LEU A 123 21.72 -1.12 -3.29
C LEU A 123 20.73 -2.28 -3.42
N LEU A 124 20.85 -3.10 -4.48
CA LEU A 124 20.02 -4.28 -4.65
C LEU A 124 20.21 -5.30 -3.51
N SER A 125 21.45 -5.46 -3.04
CA SER A 125 21.75 -6.34 -1.92
C SER A 125 21.21 -5.80 -0.60
N GLU A 126 21.31 -4.50 -0.35
CA GLU A 126 20.76 -3.83 0.84
C GLU A 126 19.24 -4.00 0.89
N VAL A 127 18.55 -3.77 -0.24
CA VAL A 127 17.10 -3.94 -0.35
C VAL A 127 16.69 -5.41 -0.17
N TYR A 128 17.43 -6.34 -0.76
CA TYR A 128 17.20 -7.77 -0.54
C TYR A 128 17.26 -8.12 0.95
N LEU A 129 18.30 -7.67 1.66
CA LEU A 129 18.46 -7.93 3.10
C LEU A 129 17.36 -7.27 3.93
N ALA A 130 16.94 -6.06 3.57
CA ALA A 130 15.85 -5.36 4.23
C ALA A 130 14.54 -6.15 4.15
N ILE A 131 14.16 -6.64 2.95
CA ILE A 131 12.94 -7.43 2.76
C ILE A 131 13.07 -8.81 3.41
N LYS A 132 14.25 -9.46 3.30
CA LYS A 132 14.47 -10.75 3.92
C LYS A 132 14.32 -10.70 5.46
N THR A 133 14.79 -9.62 6.07
CA THR A 133 14.74 -9.44 7.53
C THR A 133 13.36 -8.98 8.00
N SER A 134 12.72 -8.12 7.23
CA SER A 134 11.42 -7.53 7.56
C SER A 134 10.53 -7.54 6.31
N PRO A 135 9.55 -8.43 6.22
CA PRO A 135 8.66 -8.50 5.06
C PRO A 135 7.87 -7.22 4.87
N LEU A 136 7.49 -6.94 3.62
CA LEU A 136 6.46 -5.97 3.31
C LEU A 136 5.11 -6.55 3.79
N THR A 137 4.40 -5.81 4.62
CA THR A 137 3.14 -6.28 5.22
C THR A 137 2.09 -5.18 5.19
N SER A 138 0.82 -5.56 5.18
CA SER A 138 -0.28 -4.66 5.50
C SER A 138 -0.51 -4.67 7.01
N THR A 139 -0.54 -3.50 7.64
CA THR A 139 -0.93 -3.37 9.05
C THR A 139 -2.44 -3.37 9.24
N VAL A 140 -3.18 -3.22 8.15
CA VAL A 140 -4.64 -3.27 8.16
C VAL A 140 -5.07 -4.74 8.23
N SER A 141 -5.23 -5.24 9.46
CA SER A 141 -5.66 -6.61 9.72
C SER A 141 -6.99 -6.94 9.03
N ARG A 142 -7.07 -8.14 8.44
CA ARG A 142 -8.33 -8.70 7.92
C ARG A 142 -9.42 -8.75 8.99
N ASP A 143 -9.04 -8.88 10.24
CA ASP A 143 -9.94 -9.13 11.35
C ASP A 143 -10.42 -7.85 12.01
N ALA A 144 -9.69 -6.72 11.87
CA ALA A 144 -10.12 -5.42 12.38
C ALA A 144 -11.46 -4.93 11.79
N TRP A 145 -11.80 -5.37 10.56
CA TRP A 145 -13.07 -5.02 9.92
C TRP A 145 -14.21 -6.01 10.20
N ARG A 146 -13.92 -7.20 10.68
CA ARG A 146 -14.97 -8.16 11.10
C ARG A 146 -15.57 -7.80 12.45
N ALA A 147 -14.87 -6.99 13.23
CA ALA A 147 -15.28 -6.56 14.56
C ALA A 147 -16.13 -5.26 14.55
N VAL A 148 -16.38 -4.63 13.39
CA VAL A 148 -17.32 -3.52 13.30
C VAL A 148 -18.73 -4.11 13.20
N SER A 149 -19.37 -4.34 14.32
CA SER A 149 -20.80 -4.61 14.38
C SER A 149 -21.55 -3.28 14.21
N PHE A 150 -22.18 -3.09 13.04
CA PHE A 150 -23.15 -2.01 12.88
C PHE A 150 -24.47 -2.45 13.52
N ASP A 151 -24.91 -1.70 14.50
CA ASP A 151 -26.31 -1.78 14.89
C ASP A 151 -27.15 -1.01 13.84
N ALA A 152 -27.54 -1.76 12.80
CA ALA A 152 -28.33 -1.22 11.71
C ALA A 152 -29.69 -0.69 12.19
N ASP A 153 -30.23 -1.22 13.27
CA ASP A 153 -31.50 -0.81 13.85
C ASP A 153 -31.38 0.54 14.57
N ALA A 154 -30.24 0.81 15.21
CA ALA A 154 -29.96 2.11 15.81
C ALA A 154 -29.75 3.23 14.74
N LEU A 155 -29.20 2.89 13.56
CA LEU A 155 -29.02 3.82 12.45
C LEU A 155 -30.34 4.13 11.71
N CYS A 156 -31.31 3.23 11.74
CA CYS A 156 -32.60 3.37 11.05
C CYS A 156 -33.73 3.83 11.95
N ALA A 157 -33.52 4.00 13.26
CA ALA A 157 -34.57 4.27 14.23
C ALA A 157 -35.21 5.69 14.11
N GLU A 158 -34.55 6.64 13.46
CA GLU A 158 -35.12 7.96 13.17
C GLU A 158 -35.01 8.33 11.70
N PRO A 159 -36.10 8.83 11.05
CA PRO A 159 -36.00 9.32 9.70
C PRO A 159 -35.08 10.56 9.65
N LEU A 160 -33.99 10.49 8.89
CA LEU A 160 -33.04 11.57 8.70
C LEU A 160 -33.74 12.83 8.15
N LYS A 161 -33.82 13.88 8.93
CA LYS A 161 -34.29 15.18 8.46
C LYS A 161 -33.24 15.80 7.56
N PRO A 162 -33.58 16.28 6.36
CA PRO A 162 -32.61 16.95 5.47
C PRO A 162 -31.91 18.10 6.19
N GLY A 163 -30.57 18.09 6.19
CA GLY A 163 -29.76 19.18 6.75
C GLY A 163 -29.48 19.13 8.26
N VAL A 164 -29.99 18.13 8.97
CA VAL A 164 -29.69 17.95 10.40
C VAL A 164 -28.73 16.75 10.55
N PRO A 165 -27.54 16.92 11.17
CA PRO A 165 -26.67 15.80 11.47
C PRO A 165 -27.39 14.80 12.39
N SER A 166 -27.28 13.51 12.12
CA SER A 166 -27.75 12.47 13.03
C SER A 166 -26.97 12.53 14.36
N ALA A 167 -27.58 12.07 15.44
CA ALA A 167 -26.83 11.84 16.67
C ALA A 167 -25.64 10.90 16.39
N PRO A 168 -24.45 11.15 16.98
CA PRO A 168 -23.30 10.29 16.76
C PRO A 168 -23.59 8.87 17.25
N VAL A 169 -23.43 7.91 16.39
CA VAL A 169 -23.52 6.48 16.72
C VAL A 169 -22.14 6.04 17.21
N ARG A 170 -22.09 5.50 18.43
CA ARG A 170 -20.85 4.94 18.97
C ARG A 170 -20.62 3.58 18.31
N VAL A 171 -19.53 3.44 17.58
CA VAL A 171 -19.07 2.16 17.04
C VAL A 171 -17.93 1.71 17.93
N SER A 172 -18.17 0.67 18.72
CA SER A 172 -17.07 0.00 19.43
C SER A 172 -16.30 -0.85 18.45
N LEU A 173 -15.04 -0.50 18.21
CA LEU A 173 -14.08 -1.42 17.62
C LEU A 173 -13.58 -2.31 18.76
N ASP A 174 -13.48 -3.62 18.54
CA ASP A 174 -12.87 -4.57 19.48
C ASP A 174 -11.33 -4.36 19.65
N ALA A 175 -10.91 -3.10 19.60
CA ALA A 175 -9.56 -2.69 19.97
C ALA A 175 -9.67 -1.89 21.27
N PRO A 176 -8.89 -2.23 22.30
CA PRO A 176 -9.11 -1.75 23.67
C PRO A 176 -9.01 -0.23 23.88
N ASP A 177 -8.62 0.57 22.88
CA ASP A 177 -8.37 2.01 23.06
C ASP A 177 -8.88 2.94 21.94
N SER A 178 -9.78 2.50 21.07
CA SER A 178 -10.24 3.37 19.97
C SER A 178 -11.77 3.56 19.97
N ASP A 179 -12.20 4.70 20.51
CA ASP A 179 -13.56 5.21 20.27
C ASP A 179 -13.59 5.95 18.92
N VAL A 180 -14.13 5.31 17.88
CA VAL A 180 -14.40 5.95 16.60
C VAL A 180 -15.84 6.46 16.58
N ARG A 181 -16.03 7.75 16.30
CA ARG A 181 -17.36 8.34 16.16
C ARG A 181 -17.71 8.44 14.68
N ILE A 182 -18.84 7.85 14.33
CA ILE A 182 -19.39 7.92 12.98
C ILE A 182 -20.63 8.82 12.98
N ARG A 183 -20.69 9.77 12.06
CA ARG A 183 -21.85 10.65 11.86
C ARG A 183 -22.36 10.53 10.44
N LEU A 184 -23.67 10.48 10.31
CA LEU A 184 -24.35 10.61 9.02
C LEU A 184 -24.73 12.07 8.81
N VAL A 185 -24.20 12.72 7.77
CA VAL A 185 -24.58 14.07 7.37
C VAL A 185 -25.10 14.02 5.94
N GLY A 186 -26.40 14.23 5.76
CA GLY A 186 -27.04 14.08 4.45
C GLY A 186 -26.95 12.65 3.91
N ARG A 187 -26.24 12.47 2.76
CA ARG A 187 -25.97 11.14 2.17
C ARG A 187 -24.53 10.67 2.41
N GLY A 188 -23.76 11.40 3.20
CA GLY A 188 -22.36 11.11 3.47
C GLY A 188 -22.17 10.51 4.87
N LEU A 189 -21.25 9.54 4.97
CA LEU A 189 -20.76 8.97 6.21
C LEU A 189 -19.45 9.66 6.58
N TYR A 190 -19.35 10.26 7.76
CA TYR A 190 -18.13 10.90 8.27
C TYR A 190 -17.63 10.12 9.49
N ILE A 191 -16.32 9.95 9.56
CA ILE A 191 -15.63 9.28 10.67
C ILE A 191 -14.79 10.37 11.35
N ASP A 192 -15.03 10.61 12.62
CA ASP A 192 -14.29 11.55 13.47
C ASP A 192 -13.23 10.80 14.29
#